data_3d73248d60d3204327c95196a466c7a5
#
_entry.id   3d73248d60d3204327c95196a466c7a5
#
_cell.length_a   1.000
_cell.length_b   1.000
_cell.length_c   1.000
_cell.angle_alpha   90.00
_cell.angle_beta   90.00
_cell.angle_gamma   90.00
#
_symmetry.space_group_name_H-M   'P 1'
#
loop_
_entity.id
_entity.type
_entity.pdbx_description
1 polymer ?
#
loop_
_entity_poly.entity_id
_entity_poly.type
_entity_poly.pdbx_seq_one_letter_code
_entity_poly.pdbx_strand_id
1 'polypeptide(L)'
;MSLNTVDKNFLRENGLKPTAQRLAIYKILFSEGDKHFTAEEIKKLAISRGFKISVATIYNNLNHFVEAGLLKKRQVDNNRSYFDNNVSDHFHLFDEETNTLTDIPP
;
A
#
# COMPACT_ATOMS: atom_id res chain seq x y z
N MET A 1 -8.89 20.18 -12.40
CA MET A 1 -8.82 18.71 -12.35
C MET A 1 -8.81 18.25 -10.90
N SER A 2 -9.62 17.29 -10.55
CA SER A 2 -9.69 16.83 -9.17
C SER A 2 -8.60 15.84 -8.87
N LEU A 3 -8.19 15.79 -7.58
CA LEU A 3 -7.22 14.78 -7.12
C LEU A 3 -7.73 13.36 -7.36
N ASN A 4 -9.07 13.17 -7.31
CA ASN A 4 -9.65 11.86 -7.57
C ASN A 4 -9.35 11.37 -8.97
N THR A 5 -9.31 12.25 -9.95
CA THR A 5 -8.99 11.86 -11.33
C THR A 5 -7.55 11.35 -11.41
N VAL A 6 -6.61 12.04 -10.75
CA VAL A 6 -5.21 11.61 -10.71
C VAL A 6 -5.09 10.25 -10.03
N ASP A 7 -5.75 10.08 -8.88
CA ASP A 7 -5.71 8.83 -8.12
C ASP A 7 -6.32 7.68 -8.91
N LYS A 8 -7.46 7.93 -9.57
CA LYS A 8 -8.10 6.90 -10.39
C LYS A 8 -7.19 6.44 -11.54
N ASN A 9 -6.54 7.39 -12.19
CA ASN A 9 -5.63 7.06 -13.28
C ASN A 9 -4.44 6.27 -12.79
N PHE A 10 -3.89 6.65 -11.63
CA PHE A 10 -2.78 5.90 -11.03
C PHE A 10 -3.18 4.45 -10.76
N LEU A 11 -4.36 4.24 -10.21
CA LEU A 11 -4.84 2.87 -9.95
C LEU A 11 -4.99 2.09 -11.24
N ARG A 12 -5.59 2.71 -12.26
CA ARG A 12 -5.75 2.04 -13.56
C ARG A 12 -4.41 1.66 -14.19
N GLU A 13 -3.44 2.56 -14.10
CA GLU A 13 -2.10 2.31 -14.65
C GLU A 13 -1.41 1.14 -13.96
N ASN A 14 -1.80 0.85 -12.73
CA ASN A 14 -1.26 -0.28 -11.98
C ASN A 14 -2.16 -1.51 -12.02
N GLY A 15 -3.13 -1.53 -12.94
CA GLY A 15 -4.00 -2.68 -13.14
C GLY A 15 -5.10 -2.81 -12.11
N LEU A 16 -5.41 -1.74 -11.39
CA LEU A 16 -6.40 -1.76 -10.31
C LEU A 16 -7.63 -0.96 -10.70
N LYS A 17 -8.79 -1.59 -10.57
CA LYS A 17 -10.06 -0.92 -10.85
C LYS A 17 -10.33 0.11 -9.75
N PRO A 18 -10.59 1.38 -10.11
CA PRO A 18 -10.75 2.45 -9.11
C PRO A 18 -12.18 2.52 -8.57
N THR A 19 -12.58 1.52 -7.79
CA THR A 19 -13.87 1.56 -7.09
C THR A 19 -13.81 2.58 -5.96
N ALA A 20 -14.99 3.01 -5.49
CA ALA A 20 -15.06 3.96 -4.38
C ALA A 20 -14.34 3.43 -3.13
N GLN A 21 -14.54 2.14 -2.82
CA GLN A 21 -13.89 1.54 -1.67
C GLN A 21 -12.38 1.48 -1.83
N ARG A 22 -11.91 1.09 -3.02
CA ARG A 22 -10.47 1.01 -3.29
C ARG A 22 -9.83 2.38 -3.23
N LEU A 23 -10.50 3.40 -3.73
CA LEU A 23 -10.02 4.77 -3.66
C LEU A 23 -9.92 5.24 -2.22
N ALA A 24 -10.91 4.93 -1.40
CA ALA A 24 -10.89 5.30 0.01
C ALA A 24 -9.69 4.67 0.72
N ILE A 25 -9.47 3.38 0.49
CA ILE A 25 -8.33 2.66 1.09
C ILE A 25 -7.01 3.24 0.58
N TYR A 26 -6.92 3.51 -0.72
CA TYR A 26 -5.73 4.09 -1.32
C TYR A 26 -5.37 5.42 -0.66
N LYS A 27 -6.36 6.29 -0.46
CA LYS A 27 -6.11 7.60 0.15
C LYS A 27 -5.62 7.46 1.59
N ILE A 28 -6.18 6.51 2.34
CA ILE A 28 -5.72 6.25 3.71
C ILE A 28 -4.27 5.82 3.70
N LEU A 29 -3.92 4.91 2.80
CA LEU A 29 -2.58 4.32 2.76
C LEU A 29 -1.50 5.34 2.39
N PHE A 30 -1.82 6.30 1.53
CA PHE A 30 -0.79 7.15 0.92
C PHE A 30 -0.95 8.63 1.26
N SER A 31 -1.73 8.97 2.27
CA SER A 31 -2.00 10.38 2.60
C SER A 31 -1.00 11.01 3.57
N GLU A 32 -0.23 10.23 4.31
CA GLU A 32 0.59 10.74 5.40
C GLU A 32 2.05 10.30 5.36
N GLY A 33 2.58 10.07 4.19
CA GLY A 33 3.97 9.66 4.07
C GLY A 33 4.19 8.20 4.41
N ASP A 34 5.41 7.84 4.75
CA ASP A 34 5.79 6.45 4.99
C ASP A 34 5.19 5.92 6.29
N LYS A 35 4.36 4.90 6.16
CA LYS A 35 3.70 4.28 7.32
C LYS A 35 3.40 2.82 7.03
N HIS A 36 3.16 2.09 8.10
CA HIS A 36 2.64 0.72 8.00
C HIS A 36 1.33 0.63 8.77
N PHE A 37 0.44 -0.24 8.30
CA PHE A 37 -0.91 -0.36 8.82
C PHE A 37 -1.30 -1.82 8.97
N THR A 38 -2.14 -2.10 9.98
CA THR A 38 -2.89 -3.35 10.00
C THR A 38 -4.22 -3.13 9.29
N ALA A 39 -4.87 -4.22 8.89
CA ALA A 39 -6.19 -4.11 8.26
C ALA A 39 -7.21 -3.49 9.21
N GLU A 40 -7.11 -3.79 10.51
CA GLU A 40 -8.00 -3.22 11.51
C GLU A 40 -7.85 -1.71 11.63
N GLU A 41 -6.62 -1.23 11.55
CA GLU A 41 -6.36 0.22 11.56
C GLU A 41 -6.96 0.89 10.34
N ILE A 42 -6.84 0.27 9.18
CA ILE A 42 -7.45 0.79 7.95
C ILE A 42 -8.96 0.83 8.10
N LYS A 43 -9.56 -0.22 8.69
CA LYS A 43 -11.00 -0.24 8.92
C LYS A 43 -11.45 0.92 9.78
N LYS A 44 -10.76 1.19 10.89
CA LYS A 44 -11.09 2.30 11.76
C LYS A 44 -11.01 3.64 11.05
N LEU A 45 -9.95 3.82 10.27
CA LEU A 45 -9.78 5.07 9.51
C LEU A 45 -10.85 5.22 8.44
N ALA A 46 -11.23 4.12 7.78
CA ALA A 46 -12.29 4.15 6.78
C ALA A 46 -13.62 4.56 7.41
N ILE A 47 -13.96 3.98 8.58
CA ILE A 47 -15.18 4.33 9.29
C ILE A 47 -15.18 5.81 9.65
N SER A 48 -14.06 6.33 10.12
CA SER A 48 -13.96 7.74 10.49
C SER A 48 -14.17 8.67 9.31
N ARG A 49 -13.98 8.17 8.10
CA ARG A 49 -14.19 8.93 6.86
C ARG A 49 -15.55 8.63 6.20
N GLY A 50 -16.41 7.91 6.90
CA GLY A 50 -17.77 7.61 6.41
C GLY A 50 -17.89 6.37 5.54
N PHE A 51 -16.89 5.51 5.51
CA PHE A 51 -16.94 4.28 4.72
C PHE A 51 -17.07 3.07 5.63
N LYS A 52 -18.10 2.27 5.38
CA LYS A 52 -18.27 0.98 6.07
C LYS A 52 -17.73 -0.12 5.18
N ILE A 53 -16.55 -0.60 5.52
CA ILE A 53 -15.89 -1.64 4.74
C ILE A 53 -15.51 -2.77 5.70
N SER A 54 -15.85 -4.00 5.33
CA SER A 54 -15.51 -5.14 6.17
C SER A 54 -14.00 -5.41 6.15
N VAL A 55 -13.50 -6.03 7.21
CA VAL A 55 -12.09 -6.39 7.27
C VAL A 55 -11.71 -7.31 6.11
N ALA A 56 -12.59 -8.23 5.75
CA ALA A 56 -12.33 -9.13 4.62
C ALA A 56 -12.14 -8.36 3.31
N THR A 57 -12.98 -7.36 3.07
CA THR A 57 -12.84 -6.53 1.87
C THR A 57 -11.57 -5.72 1.91
N ILE A 58 -11.21 -5.20 3.09
CA ILE A 58 -9.97 -4.45 3.25
C ILE A 58 -8.77 -5.34 2.94
N TYR A 59 -8.72 -6.56 3.51
CA TYR A 59 -7.63 -7.49 3.21
C TYR A 59 -7.53 -7.78 1.73
N ASN A 60 -8.67 -8.00 1.09
CA ASN A 60 -8.70 -8.29 -0.33
C ASN A 60 -8.08 -7.15 -1.15
N ASN A 61 -8.45 -5.91 -0.81
CA ASN A 61 -7.88 -4.74 -1.47
C ASN A 61 -6.39 -4.58 -1.16
N LEU A 62 -6.00 -4.78 0.09
CA LEU A 62 -4.59 -4.66 0.47
C LEU A 62 -3.74 -5.68 -0.29
N ASN A 63 -4.23 -6.90 -0.44
CA ASN A 63 -3.52 -7.91 -1.20
C ASN A 63 -3.38 -7.53 -2.68
N HIS A 64 -4.40 -6.89 -3.26
CA HIS A 64 -4.30 -6.39 -4.63
C HIS A 64 -3.21 -5.33 -4.74
N PHE A 65 -3.10 -4.44 -3.75
CA PHE A 65 -2.04 -3.43 -3.74
C PHE A 65 -0.66 -4.07 -3.61
N VAL A 66 -0.55 -5.13 -2.82
CA VAL A 66 0.71 -5.88 -2.69
C VAL A 66 1.08 -6.49 -4.03
N GLU A 67 0.13 -7.14 -4.71
CA GLU A 67 0.37 -7.76 -6.01
C GLU A 67 0.76 -6.73 -7.07
N ALA A 68 0.24 -5.51 -6.96
CA ALA A 68 0.59 -4.44 -7.87
C ALA A 68 1.93 -3.77 -7.54
N GLY A 69 2.57 -4.17 -6.45
CA GLY A 69 3.86 -3.61 -6.05
C GLY A 69 3.75 -2.30 -5.29
N LEU A 70 2.56 -1.91 -4.85
CA LEU A 70 2.34 -0.63 -4.17
C LEU A 70 2.46 -0.73 -2.66
N LEU A 71 2.37 -1.94 -2.12
CA LEU A 71 2.51 -2.21 -0.70
C LEU A 71 3.42 -3.41 -0.50
N LYS A 72 4.05 -3.44 0.66
CA LYS A 72 4.83 -4.59 1.09
C LYS A 72 4.16 -5.18 2.32
N LYS A 73 3.88 -6.48 2.30
CA LYS A 73 3.26 -7.17 3.41
C LYS A 73 4.35 -7.74 4.31
N ARG A 74 4.24 -7.47 5.61
CA ARG A 74 5.16 -8.01 6.60
C ARG A 74 4.36 -8.77 7.65
N GLN A 75 4.61 -10.04 7.78
CA GLN A 75 3.98 -10.86 8.82
C GLN A 75 4.83 -10.79 10.07
N VAL A 76 4.20 -10.35 11.18
CA VAL A 76 4.88 -10.18 12.45
C VAL A 76 4.77 -11.45 13.29
N ASP A 77 3.58 -12.05 13.28
CA ASP A 77 3.33 -13.33 13.96
C ASP A 77 2.20 -14.04 13.22
N ASN A 78 1.71 -15.16 13.77
CA ASN A 78 0.71 -15.98 13.09
C ASN A 78 -0.61 -15.26 12.87
N ASN A 79 -0.89 -14.19 13.63
CA ASN A 79 -2.18 -13.54 13.62
C ASN A 79 -2.13 -12.11 13.09
N ARG A 80 -0.95 -11.55 12.89
CA ARG A 80 -0.84 -10.14 12.53
C ARG A 80 0.06 -9.92 11.32
N SER A 81 -0.43 -9.12 10.41
CA SER A 81 0.34 -8.66 9.26
C SER A 81 0.28 -7.14 9.19
N TYR A 82 1.38 -6.54 8.81
CA TYR A 82 1.44 -5.12 8.52
C TYR A 82 1.60 -4.91 7.02
N PHE A 83 0.98 -3.84 6.54
CA PHE A 83 1.10 -3.43 5.15
C PHE A 83 1.84 -2.10 5.13
N ASP A 84 2.98 -2.10 4.47
CA ASP A 84 3.91 -0.97 4.46
C ASP A 84 3.81 -0.27 3.12
N ASN A 85 3.58 1.04 3.12
CA ASN A 85 3.50 1.80 1.88
C ASN A 85 4.88 2.23 1.37
N ASN A 86 5.92 1.99 2.15
CA ASN A 86 7.29 2.21 1.68
C ASN A 86 7.80 0.90 1.09
N VAL A 87 7.82 0.83 -0.23
CA VAL A 87 8.22 -0.38 -0.95
C VAL A 87 9.63 -0.30 -1.49
N SER A 88 10.35 0.79 -1.19
CA SER A 88 11.72 0.90 -1.67
C SER A 88 12.60 -0.13 -0.98
N ASP A 89 13.37 -0.86 -1.76
CA ASP A 89 14.37 -1.76 -1.25
C ASP A 89 15.68 -1.02 -1.16
N HIS A 90 16.21 -0.93 0.03
CA HIS A 90 17.50 -0.30 0.25
C HIS A 90 18.56 -1.37 0.12
N PHE A 91 18.99 -1.56 -1.03
CA PHE A 91 19.95 -2.63 -1.31
C PHE A 91 21.33 -2.18 -1.30
N HIS A 92 20.43 -2.34 -1.46
CA HIS A 92 21.08 -2.01 -1.76
C HIS A 92 21.85 -2.40 -2.21
N LEU A 93 21.88 -2.53 -2.45
CA LEU A 93 22.37 -2.60 -3.06
C LEU A 93 23.11 -2.87 -3.06
N PHE A 94 23.52 -3.41 -2.84
CA PHE A 94 24.28 -3.51 -3.03
C PHE A 94 24.73 -3.82 -3.46
N ASP A 95 25.01 -4.14 -3.34
CA ASP A 95 25.46 -4.28 -3.93
C ASP A 95 25.84 -4.70 -4.09
N GLU A 96 26.15 -5.31 -3.88
CA GLU A 96 26.62 -5.55 -4.21
C GLU A 96 27.09 -5.73 -4.85
N GLU A 97 27.34 -5.86 -4.79
CA GLU A 97 27.77 -5.76 -5.46
C GLU A 97 28.05 -5.43 -5.77
N THR A 98 28.17 -5.55 -5.57
CA THR A 98 28.38 -5.11 -5.82
C THR A 98 28.41 -4.88 -5.45
N ASN A 99 28.48 -5.01 -4.99
CA ASN A 99 28.46 -4.73 -4.70
C ASN A 99 28.21 -4.17 -4.38
N THR A 100 28.30 -4.06 -4.41
CA THR A 100 27.99 -3.40 -4.31
C THR A 100 27.45 -2.94 -4.18
N LEU A 101 27.37 -2.52 -4.07
CA LEU A 101 26.80 -1.95 -4.07
C LEU A 101 26.29 -1.28 -4.13
N THR A 102 26.29 -0.97 -4.05
CA THR A 102 25.77 -0.24 -4.32
C THR A 102 24.97 0.14 -4.17
N ASP A 103 24.82 0.76 -3.85
CA ASP A 103 23.93 1.14 -3.90
C ASP A 103 23.54 1.37 -4.83
N ILE A 104 23.45 1.11 -5.18
CA ILE A 104 23.02 1.25 -6.05
C ILE A 104 22.15 1.59 -6.22
N PRO A 105 21.81 2.20 -6.33
CA PRO A 105 20.77 2.49 -6.28
C PRO A 105 20.09 2.05 -6.98
N PRO A 106 20.15 1.56 -6.93
CA PRO A 106 19.76 1.22 -7.35
C PRO A 106 19.56 1.35 -7.70
#